data_beef1f36980fa5524ac74ae842260483
#
_entry.id   beef1f36980fa5524ac74ae842260483
#
_cell.length_a   1.000
_cell.length_b   1.000
_cell.length_c   1.000
_cell.angle_alpha   90.00
_cell.angle_beta   90.00
_cell.angle_gamma   90.00
#
_symmetry.space_group_name_H-M   'P 1'
#
loop_
_entity.id
_entity.type
_entity.pdbx_description
1 polymer ?
#
loop_
_entity_poly.entity_id
_entity_poly.type
_entity_poly.pdbx_seq_one_letter_code
_entity_poly.pdbx_strand_id
1 'polypeptide(L)'
;MEKNSTTRHVAIVEKCVMTEMAWRYTFSREESSQYRIHFFKNINLLRAVETSFPWSAIIFSLSGSRSSRAESLLFLHEMARLRPEVQTIILANNESEMRLIGHLMPACLQGILNKSAPRRGLQEHLLQLLDNHSLAGKEHFCGREACNDPLSPTEHAILRYMSWGYSLAEIAVQLNRNIKTIRAHKFNAMTKLGVRSDIGLLNAADILLHLPISGPTSAVKQVA
;
A
#
# COMPACT_ATOMS: atom_id res chain seq x y z
N MET A 1 -25.08 1.52 -33.20
CA MET A 1 -24.46 0.49 -32.34
C MET A 1 -24.21 1.14 -30.98
N GLU A 2 -25.13 0.99 -30.07
CA GLU A 2 -24.97 1.45 -28.68
C GLU A 2 -23.85 0.64 -28.04
N LYS A 3 -22.74 1.31 -27.68
CA LYS A 3 -21.74 0.74 -26.79
C LYS A 3 -22.43 0.53 -25.44
N ASN A 4 -22.74 -0.70 -25.11
CA ASN A 4 -23.09 -1.12 -23.76
C ASN A 4 -21.89 -0.81 -22.87
N SER A 5 -21.81 0.41 -22.39
CA SER A 5 -20.80 0.85 -21.43
C SER A 5 -21.24 0.28 -20.06
N THR A 6 -20.74 -0.91 -19.73
CA THR A 6 -20.91 -1.47 -18.38
C THR A 6 -20.31 -0.50 -17.38
N THR A 7 -21.15 0.11 -16.56
CA THR A 7 -20.74 1.03 -15.50
C THR A 7 -19.77 0.30 -14.55
N ARG A 8 -18.56 0.84 -14.40
CA ARG A 8 -17.52 0.28 -13.53
C ARG A 8 -17.65 0.84 -12.12
N HIS A 9 -17.74 -0.02 -11.13
CA HIS A 9 -17.84 0.36 -9.72
C HIS A 9 -16.46 0.51 -9.10
N VAL A 10 -16.18 1.66 -8.50
CA VAL A 10 -14.92 1.97 -7.81
C VAL A 10 -15.21 2.33 -6.36
N ALA A 11 -14.58 1.62 -5.43
CA ALA A 11 -14.64 1.92 -4.00
C ALA A 11 -13.46 2.82 -3.61
N ILE A 12 -13.73 3.89 -2.87
CA ILE A 12 -12.69 4.74 -2.27
C ILE A 12 -12.86 4.71 -0.76
N VAL A 13 -11.84 4.18 -0.06
CA VAL A 13 -11.79 4.18 1.41
C VAL A 13 -10.98 5.36 1.88
N GLU A 14 -11.67 6.42 2.34
CA GLU A 14 -11.05 7.67 2.78
C GLU A 14 -11.76 8.23 4.01
N LYS A 15 -11.00 8.39 5.07
CA LYS A 15 -11.50 8.91 6.36
C LYS A 15 -11.69 10.43 6.35
N CYS A 16 -10.82 11.15 5.63
CA CYS A 16 -10.82 12.60 5.58
C CYS A 16 -11.96 13.11 4.67
N VAL A 17 -12.86 13.89 5.25
CA VAL A 17 -14.01 14.48 4.54
C VAL A 17 -13.55 15.43 3.44
N MET A 18 -12.49 16.21 3.67
CA MET A 18 -11.97 17.16 2.68
C MET A 18 -11.43 16.43 1.45
N THR A 19 -10.71 15.33 1.66
CA THR A 19 -10.21 14.48 0.57
C THR A 19 -11.38 13.84 -0.19
N GLU A 20 -12.39 13.35 0.51
CA GLU A 20 -13.60 12.81 -0.12
C GLU A 20 -14.30 13.85 -1.01
N MET A 21 -14.50 15.07 -0.48
CA MET A 21 -15.12 16.16 -1.25
C MET A 21 -14.32 16.52 -2.51
N ALA A 22 -12.99 16.53 -2.40
CA ALA A 22 -12.11 16.76 -3.55
C ALA A 22 -12.29 15.67 -4.61
N TRP A 23 -12.39 14.41 -4.22
CA TRP A 23 -12.65 13.29 -5.12
C TRP A 23 -14.04 13.35 -5.74
N ARG A 24 -15.09 13.66 -4.96
CA ARG A 24 -16.45 13.84 -5.49
C ARG A 24 -16.49 14.90 -6.58
N TYR A 25 -15.81 16.02 -6.36
CA TYR A 25 -15.69 17.08 -7.37
C TYR A 25 -14.90 16.62 -8.60
N THR A 26 -13.86 15.84 -8.41
CA THR A 26 -13.02 15.32 -9.51
C THR A 26 -13.82 14.41 -10.44
N PHE A 27 -14.63 13.51 -9.87
CA PHE A 27 -15.44 12.55 -10.63
C PHE A 27 -16.82 13.06 -11.08
N SER A 28 -17.20 14.28 -10.73
CA SER A 28 -18.46 14.86 -11.19
C SER A 28 -18.44 15.32 -12.65
N ARG A 29 -17.29 15.29 -13.31
CA ARG A 29 -17.12 15.70 -14.72
C ARG A 29 -17.53 14.57 -15.66
N GLU A 30 -18.01 14.96 -16.87
CA GLU A 30 -18.48 14.04 -17.91
C GLU A 30 -17.47 12.98 -18.34
N GLU A 31 -16.16 13.30 -18.29
CA GLU A 31 -15.06 12.37 -18.58
C GLU A 31 -15.01 11.13 -17.69
N SER A 32 -15.68 11.18 -16.53
CA SER A 32 -15.71 10.09 -15.54
C SER A 32 -17.04 9.32 -15.54
N SER A 33 -17.91 9.54 -16.51
CA SER A 33 -19.29 8.99 -16.55
C SER A 33 -19.35 7.47 -16.58
N GLN A 34 -18.27 6.80 -17.03
CA GLN A 34 -18.16 5.34 -17.01
C GLN A 34 -17.89 4.73 -15.61
N TYR A 35 -17.52 5.55 -14.63
CA TYR A 35 -17.19 5.10 -13.28
C TYR A 35 -18.26 5.52 -12.29
N ARG A 36 -18.74 4.58 -11.48
CA ARG A 36 -19.60 4.82 -10.33
C ARG A 36 -18.79 4.73 -9.06
N ILE A 37 -18.54 5.87 -8.43
CA ILE A 37 -17.68 5.98 -7.26
C ILE A 37 -18.48 5.83 -5.97
N HIS A 38 -18.02 4.95 -5.08
CA HIS A 38 -18.59 4.70 -3.75
C HIS A 38 -17.55 5.08 -2.69
N PHE A 39 -17.96 5.88 -1.71
CA PHE A 39 -17.07 6.34 -0.65
C PHE A 39 -17.36 5.63 0.67
N PHE A 40 -16.31 5.15 1.31
CA PHE A 40 -16.35 4.46 2.59
C PHE A 40 -15.40 5.13 3.58
N LYS A 41 -15.84 5.28 4.85
CA LYS A 41 -15.05 5.89 5.91
C LYS A 41 -13.99 4.94 6.49
N ASN A 42 -14.21 3.65 6.38
CA ASN A 42 -13.32 2.60 6.84
C ASN A 42 -13.55 1.31 6.04
N ILE A 43 -12.62 0.38 6.23
CA ILE A 43 -12.63 -0.89 5.52
C ILE A 43 -13.81 -1.78 5.90
N ASN A 44 -14.30 -1.69 7.15
CA ASN A 44 -15.39 -2.52 7.63
C ASN A 44 -16.71 -2.20 6.92
N LEU A 45 -16.94 -0.92 6.59
CA LEU A 45 -18.09 -0.51 5.78
C LEU A 45 -18.00 -1.04 4.35
N LEU A 46 -16.80 -1.09 3.77
CA LEU A 46 -16.60 -1.68 2.45
C LEU A 46 -16.83 -3.21 2.50
N ARG A 47 -16.30 -3.91 3.50
CA ARG A 47 -16.52 -5.35 3.68
C ARG A 47 -17.99 -5.73 3.76
N ALA A 48 -18.81 -4.92 4.43
CA ALA A 48 -20.24 -5.18 4.56
C ALA A 48 -20.99 -5.19 3.20
N VAL A 49 -20.44 -4.56 2.16
CA VAL A 49 -21.04 -4.47 0.82
C VAL A 49 -20.13 -5.04 -0.27
N GLU A 50 -19.08 -5.74 0.10
CA GLU A 50 -18.06 -6.24 -0.83
C GLU A 50 -18.68 -7.14 -1.92
N THR A 51 -19.60 -7.99 -1.55
CA THR A 51 -20.28 -8.93 -2.49
C THR A 51 -21.45 -8.30 -3.23
N SER A 52 -21.90 -7.08 -2.83
CA SER A 52 -23.08 -6.43 -3.40
C SER A 52 -22.83 -5.78 -4.76
N PHE A 53 -21.55 -5.55 -5.11
CA PHE A 53 -21.17 -4.87 -6.34
C PHE A 53 -20.02 -5.57 -7.05
N PRO A 54 -20.00 -5.57 -8.39
CA PRO A 54 -18.85 -6.00 -9.18
C PRO A 54 -17.78 -4.91 -9.17
N TRP A 55 -16.95 -4.89 -8.13
CA TRP A 55 -15.88 -3.90 -8.00
C TRP A 55 -14.85 -4.03 -9.11
N SER A 56 -14.56 -2.94 -9.80
CA SER A 56 -13.48 -2.85 -10.77
C SER A 56 -12.18 -2.40 -10.12
N ALA A 57 -12.27 -1.50 -9.15
CA ALA A 57 -11.12 -1.01 -8.42
C ALA A 57 -11.48 -0.64 -6.97
N ILE A 58 -10.50 -0.78 -6.09
CA ILE A 58 -10.57 -0.33 -4.70
C ILE A 58 -9.38 0.58 -4.41
N ILE A 59 -9.66 1.78 -3.93
CA ILE A 59 -8.66 2.81 -3.66
C ILE A 59 -8.62 3.03 -2.15
N PHE A 60 -7.44 2.90 -1.56
CA PHE A 60 -7.23 3.06 -0.12
C PHE A 60 -6.38 4.26 0.20
N SER A 61 -6.76 4.97 1.25
CA SER A 61 -5.86 5.88 1.94
C SER A 61 -5.26 5.18 3.15
N LEU A 62 -3.94 5.17 3.27
CA LEU A 62 -3.24 4.66 4.46
C LEU A 62 -3.16 5.69 5.59
N SER A 63 -3.93 6.77 5.51
CA SER A 63 -4.03 7.77 6.57
C SER A 63 -4.82 7.22 7.77
N GLY A 64 -4.39 7.57 8.98
CA GLY A 64 -5.07 7.18 10.21
C GLY A 64 -4.17 6.53 11.25
N SER A 65 -4.80 5.87 12.24
CA SER A 65 -4.09 5.16 13.29
C SER A 65 -3.36 3.93 12.75
N ARG A 66 -2.40 3.42 13.54
CA ARG A 66 -1.66 2.19 13.23
C ARG A 66 -2.61 1.00 12.96
N SER A 67 -3.64 0.82 13.80
CA SER A 67 -4.62 -0.26 13.63
C SER A 67 -5.42 -0.11 12.33
N SER A 68 -5.85 1.10 11.99
CA SER A 68 -6.60 1.35 10.75
C SER A 68 -5.74 1.06 9.50
N ARG A 69 -4.45 1.40 9.53
CA ARG A 69 -3.52 1.04 8.44
C ARG A 69 -3.34 -0.46 8.32
N ALA A 70 -3.16 -1.14 9.46
CA ALA A 70 -3.04 -2.60 9.51
C ALA A 70 -4.26 -3.30 8.90
N GLU A 71 -5.47 -2.89 9.30
CA GLU A 71 -6.72 -3.41 8.74
C GLU A 71 -6.80 -3.22 7.22
N SER A 72 -6.42 -2.03 6.73
CA SER A 72 -6.42 -1.73 5.29
C SER A 72 -5.42 -2.60 4.52
N LEU A 73 -4.22 -2.81 5.06
CA LEU A 73 -3.19 -3.64 4.44
C LEU A 73 -3.56 -5.12 4.43
N LEU A 74 -4.13 -5.63 5.52
CA LEU A 74 -4.62 -7.01 5.60
C LEU A 74 -5.76 -7.24 4.59
N PHE A 75 -6.69 -6.30 4.49
CA PHE A 75 -7.77 -6.40 3.52
C PHE A 75 -7.26 -6.34 2.08
N LEU A 76 -6.30 -5.48 1.78
CA LEU A 76 -5.68 -5.40 0.46
C LEU A 76 -5.02 -6.73 0.07
N HIS A 77 -4.35 -7.35 1.02
CA HIS A 77 -3.75 -8.67 0.79
C HIS A 77 -4.82 -9.74 0.54
N GLU A 78 -5.88 -9.74 1.33
CA GLU A 78 -7.02 -10.62 1.16
C GLU A 78 -7.65 -10.46 -0.24
N MET A 79 -7.90 -9.21 -0.66
CA MET A 79 -8.42 -8.89 -1.99
C MET A 79 -7.51 -9.35 -3.12
N ALA A 80 -6.20 -9.08 -3.03
CA ALA A 80 -5.23 -9.51 -4.05
C ALA A 80 -5.21 -11.04 -4.23
N ARG A 81 -5.53 -11.80 -3.18
CA ARG A 81 -5.59 -13.26 -3.22
C ARG A 81 -6.94 -13.81 -3.70
N LEU A 82 -8.04 -13.22 -3.21
CA LEU A 82 -9.40 -13.73 -3.46
C LEU A 82 -10.03 -13.15 -4.74
N ARG A 83 -9.68 -11.92 -5.07
CA ARG A 83 -10.26 -11.16 -6.18
C ARG A 83 -9.15 -10.47 -7.00
N PRO A 84 -8.26 -11.23 -7.66
CA PRO A 84 -7.14 -10.67 -8.43
C PRO A 84 -7.60 -9.81 -9.62
N GLU A 85 -8.86 -9.92 -10.02
CA GLU A 85 -9.48 -9.10 -11.05
C GLU A 85 -9.79 -7.67 -10.58
N VAL A 86 -9.85 -7.43 -9.26
CA VAL A 86 -10.12 -6.11 -8.69
C VAL A 86 -8.81 -5.33 -8.55
N GLN A 87 -8.73 -4.18 -9.21
CA GLN A 87 -7.56 -3.31 -9.09
C GLN A 87 -7.44 -2.74 -7.68
N THR A 88 -6.26 -2.80 -7.11
CA THR A 88 -5.95 -2.19 -5.81
C THR A 88 -4.99 -1.02 -5.98
N ILE A 89 -5.41 0.16 -5.55
CA ILE A 89 -4.66 1.41 -5.66
C ILE A 89 -4.52 2.04 -4.28
N ILE A 90 -3.31 2.47 -3.93
CA ILE A 90 -3.07 3.18 -2.66
C ILE A 90 -2.91 4.68 -2.89
N LEU A 91 -3.55 5.46 -2.01
CA LEU A 91 -3.35 6.90 -1.90
C LEU A 91 -2.30 7.18 -0.82
N ALA A 92 -1.08 7.47 -1.23
CA ALA A 92 0.00 7.91 -0.35
C ALA A 92 -0.15 9.39 0.00
N ASN A 93 0.22 9.78 1.22
CA ASN A 93 0.12 11.17 1.67
C ASN A 93 1.21 12.07 1.05
N ASN A 94 2.36 11.49 0.75
CA ASN A 94 3.51 12.19 0.16
C ASN A 94 4.39 11.23 -0.64
N GLU A 95 5.38 11.78 -1.31
CA GLU A 95 6.30 11.03 -2.16
C GLU A 95 7.14 9.99 -1.38
N SER A 96 7.54 10.31 -0.15
CA SER A 96 8.31 9.38 0.69
C SER A 96 7.48 8.14 1.05
N GLU A 97 6.21 8.32 1.39
CA GLU A 97 5.29 7.20 1.64
C GLU A 97 5.01 6.40 0.37
N MET A 98 4.86 7.08 -0.78
CA MET A 98 4.68 6.43 -2.08
C MET A 98 5.86 5.52 -2.42
N ARG A 99 7.09 6.00 -2.26
CA ARG A 99 8.31 5.21 -2.48
C ARG A 99 8.39 4.02 -1.53
N LEU A 100 8.07 4.26 -0.25
CA LEU A 100 8.07 3.23 0.78
C LEU A 100 7.09 2.10 0.45
N ILE A 101 5.85 2.44 0.09
CA ILE A 101 4.82 1.47 -0.27
C ILE A 101 5.24 0.70 -1.53
N GLY A 102 5.72 1.39 -2.55
CA GLY A 102 6.19 0.76 -3.80
C GLY A 102 7.35 -0.21 -3.56
N HIS A 103 8.23 0.10 -2.61
CA HIS A 103 9.34 -0.79 -2.23
C HIS A 103 8.87 -2.04 -1.48
N LEU A 104 7.87 -1.89 -0.61
CA LEU A 104 7.43 -2.97 0.28
C LEU A 104 6.36 -3.88 -0.34
N MET A 105 5.57 -3.38 -1.29
CA MET A 105 4.36 -4.04 -1.80
C MET A 105 4.27 -4.18 -3.34
N PRO A 106 5.34 -4.48 -4.06
CA PRO A 106 5.31 -4.40 -5.52
C PRO A 106 4.34 -5.38 -6.18
N ALA A 107 4.05 -6.52 -5.53
CA ALA A 107 3.25 -7.60 -6.12
C ALA A 107 1.73 -7.47 -5.89
N CYS A 108 1.31 -6.66 -4.91
CA CYS A 108 -0.10 -6.58 -4.49
C CYS A 108 -0.83 -5.34 -5.03
N LEU A 109 -0.10 -4.42 -5.67
CA LEU A 109 -0.64 -3.13 -6.08
C LEU A 109 -0.59 -2.95 -7.59
N GLN A 110 -1.67 -2.42 -8.14
CA GLN A 110 -1.73 -1.99 -9.52
C GLN A 110 -1.38 -0.51 -9.68
N GLY A 111 -1.43 0.27 -8.57
CA GLY A 111 -1.03 1.66 -8.60
C GLY A 111 -0.86 2.31 -7.23
N ILE A 112 -0.04 3.34 -7.20
CA ILE A 112 0.14 4.22 -6.04
C ILE A 112 0.01 5.66 -6.52
N LEU A 113 -0.85 6.43 -5.85
CA LEU A 113 -1.09 7.84 -6.16
C LEU A 113 -0.63 8.72 -5.00
N ASN A 114 -0.02 9.84 -5.30
CA ASN A 114 0.40 10.82 -4.30
C ASN A 114 -0.69 11.89 -4.11
N LYS A 115 -1.29 11.96 -2.91
CA LYS A 115 -2.31 12.98 -2.57
C LYS A 115 -1.78 14.42 -2.67
N SER A 116 -0.47 14.62 -2.53
CA SER A 116 0.16 15.94 -2.63
C SER A 116 0.41 16.39 -4.07
N ALA A 117 0.16 15.53 -5.05
CA ALA A 117 0.29 15.89 -6.46
C ALA A 117 -0.77 16.93 -6.88
N PRO A 118 -0.47 17.77 -7.89
CA PRO A 118 -1.46 18.67 -8.46
C PRO A 118 -2.71 17.92 -8.91
N ARG A 119 -3.89 18.47 -8.59
CA ARG A 119 -5.18 17.80 -8.81
C ARG A 119 -5.37 17.26 -10.24
N ARG A 120 -4.97 18.02 -11.27
CA ARG A 120 -5.06 17.58 -12.67
C ARG A 120 -4.25 16.31 -12.92
N GLY A 121 -2.97 16.31 -12.54
CA GLY A 121 -2.11 15.15 -12.72
C GLY A 121 -2.60 13.93 -11.92
N LEU A 122 -3.14 14.16 -10.72
CA LEU A 122 -3.71 13.07 -9.90
C LEU A 122 -4.94 12.46 -10.58
N GLN A 123 -5.83 13.28 -11.14
CA GLN A 123 -7.01 12.83 -11.88
C GLN A 123 -6.64 12.06 -13.14
N GLU A 124 -5.77 12.62 -13.96
CA GLU A 124 -5.29 11.99 -15.20
C GLU A 124 -4.63 10.65 -14.92
N HIS A 125 -3.76 10.61 -13.92
CA HIS A 125 -3.06 9.38 -13.53
C HIS A 125 -4.03 8.32 -12.98
N LEU A 126 -5.02 8.71 -12.18
CA LEU A 126 -6.03 7.76 -11.69
C LEU A 126 -6.87 7.21 -12.83
N LEU A 127 -7.34 8.06 -13.75
CA LEU A 127 -8.12 7.60 -14.90
C LEU A 127 -7.29 6.65 -15.78
N GLN A 128 -6.02 6.96 -16.02
CA GLN A 128 -5.10 6.06 -16.73
C GLN A 128 -4.97 4.70 -16.05
N LEU A 129 -4.83 4.68 -14.70
CA LEU A 129 -4.77 3.42 -13.95
C LEU A 129 -6.07 2.62 -14.09
N LEU A 130 -7.22 3.29 -14.01
CA LEU A 130 -8.52 2.64 -14.12
C LEU A 130 -8.82 2.14 -15.55
N ASP A 131 -8.31 2.83 -16.57
CA ASP A 131 -8.51 2.47 -17.98
C ASP A 131 -7.58 1.35 -18.44
N ASN A 132 -6.36 1.27 -17.92
CA ASN A 132 -5.36 0.27 -18.26
C ASN A 132 -5.75 -1.18 -17.88
N HIS A 133 -6.87 -1.39 -17.23
CA HIS A 133 -7.44 -2.72 -17.01
C HIS A 133 -7.76 -3.46 -18.32
N SER A 134 -7.82 -2.76 -19.45
CA SER A 134 -8.14 -3.35 -20.77
C SER A 134 -6.94 -4.07 -21.42
N LEU A 135 -5.74 -3.85 -20.93
CA LEU A 135 -4.52 -4.49 -21.44
C LEU A 135 -3.92 -5.36 -20.33
N ALA A 136 -4.43 -6.57 -20.19
CA ALA A 136 -3.87 -7.61 -19.33
C ALA A 136 -2.44 -7.96 -19.78
N GLY A 137 -1.45 -7.22 -19.33
CA GLY A 137 -0.04 -7.39 -19.66
C GLY A 137 0.82 -6.56 -18.73
N LYS A 138 1.13 -7.11 -17.57
CA LYS A 138 2.37 -6.97 -16.82
C LYS A 138 3.28 -5.75 -17.14
N GLU A 139 2.80 -4.54 -17.03
CA GLU A 139 3.69 -3.41 -16.77
C GLU A 139 3.32 -2.82 -15.42
N HIS A 140 3.94 -3.39 -14.39
CA HIS A 140 3.92 -2.85 -13.05
C HIS A 140 4.41 -1.41 -13.11
N PHE A 141 3.50 -0.49 -12.86
CA PHE A 141 3.84 0.91 -12.63
C PHE A 141 4.46 1.05 -11.24
N CYS A 142 5.62 0.50 -11.08
CA CYS A 142 6.57 0.95 -10.09
C CYS A 142 7.55 1.84 -10.85
N GLY A 143 7.78 3.04 -10.38
CA GLY A 143 8.91 3.84 -10.84
C GLY A 143 10.18 3.00 -10.69
N ARG A 144 10.54 2.28 -11.73
CA ARG A 144 11.60 1.27 -11.77
C ARG A 144 13.00 1.83 -11.52
N GLU A 145 13.13 3.13 -11.31
CA GLU A 145 14.45 3.75 -11.18
C GLU A 145 14.99 3.87 -9.75
N ALA A 146 14.20 3.50 -8.70
CA ALA A 146 14.64 3.74 -7.32
C ALA A 146 14.74 2.53 -6.40
N CYS A 147 14.42 1.30 -6.81
CA CYS A 147 14.31 0.17 -5.88
C CYS A 147 15.08 -1.07 -6.33
N ASN A 148 16.37 -0.93 -6.65
CA ASN A 148 17.22 -2.06 -7.06
C ASN A 148 17.86 -2.82 -5.89
N ASP A 149 17.64 -2.40 -4.62
CA ASP A 149 18.31 -3.03 -3.49
C ASP A 149 17.29 -3.51 -2.44
N PRO A 150 16.85 -4.78 -2.51
CA PRO A 150 15.88 -5.32 -1.56
C PRO A 150 16.46 -5.37 -0.15
N LEU A 151 15.60 -5.29 0.86
CA LEU A 151 16.01 -5.47 2.25
C LEU A 151 16.60 -6.86 2.46
N SER A 152 17.74 -6.94 3.12
CA SER A 152 18.34 -8.20 3.52
C SER A 152 17.50 -8.90 4.62
N PRO A 153 17.64 -10.23 4.80
CA PRO A 153 16.94 -10.96 5.88
C PRO A 153 17.21 -10.36 7.27
N THR A 154 18.43 -9.88 7.52
CA THR A 154 18.81 -9.24 8.78
C THR A 154 18.10 -7.87 8.94
N GLU A 155 18.01 -7.07 7.89
CA GLU A 155 17.29 -5.80 7.89
C GLU A 155 15.80 -6.02 8.14
N HIS A 156 15.18 -7.01 7.51
CA HIS A 156 13.80 -7.42 7.79
C HIS A 156 13.59 -7.83 9.25
N ALA A 157 14.50 -8.64 9.81
CA ALA A 157 14.41 -9.08 11.21
C ALA A 157 14.50 -7.89 12.16
N ILE A 158 15.42 -6.95 11.93
CA ILE A 158 15.57 -5.74 12.75
C ILE A 158 14.29 -4.91 12.70
N LEU A 159 13.72 -4.67 11.53
CA LEU A 159 12.47 -3.92 11.39
C LEU A 159 11.31 -4.58 12.14
N ARG A 160 11.22 -5.89 12.07
CA ARG A 160 10.20 -6.66 12.80
C ARG A 160 10.35 -6.52 14.31
N TYR A 161 11.55 -6.66 14.86
CA TYR A 161 11.78 -6.47 16.29
C TYR A 161 11.50 -5.03 16.74
N MET A 162 11.91 -4.03 15.94
CA MET A 162 11.61 -2.63 16.21
C MET A 162 10.09 -2.35 16.26
N SER A 163 9.31 -2.94 15.37
CA SER A 163 7.86 -2.78 15.37
C SER A 163 7.18 -3.43 16.59
N TRP A 164 7.81 -4.45 17.18
CA TRP A 164 7.38 -5.04 18.44
C TRP A 164 7.84 -4.26 19.66
N GLY A 165 8.57 -3.15 19.47
CA GLY A 165 9.02 -2.25 20.54
C GLY A 165 10.38 -2.61 21.16
N TYR A 166 11.12 -3.55 20.57
CA TYR A 166 12.46 -3.89 21.06
C TYR A 166 13.46 -2.75 20.80
N SER A 167 14.30 -2.48 21.79
CA SER A 167 15.44 -1.57 21.65
C SER A 167 16.55 -2.21 20.80
N LEU A 168 17.44 -1.39 20.23
CA LEU A 168 18.56 -1.91 19.45
C LEU A 168 19.51 -2.80 20.27
N ALA A 169 19.59 -2.61 21.59
CA ALA A 169 20.37 -3.46 22.47
C ALA A 169 19.74 -4.86 22.60
N GLU A 170 18.44 -4.93 22.84
CA GLU A 170 17.69 -6.18 22.91
C GLU A 170 17.73 -6.91 21.56
N ILE A 171 17.58 -6.20 20.44
CA ILE A 171 17.71 -6.78 19.10
C ILE A 171 19.10 -7.40 18.89
N ALA A 172 20.15 -6.74 19.39
CA ALA A 172 21.51 -7.24 19.30
C ALA A 172 21.66 -8.58 20.04
N VAL A 173 21.03 -8.70 21.22
CA VAL A 173 20.99 -9.96 21.99
C VAL A 173 20.19 -11.02 21.23
N GLN A 174 18.99 -10.70 20.75
CA GLN A 174 18.11 -11.64 20.05
C GLN A 174 18.74 -12.22 18.77
N LEU A 175 19.46 -11.38 18.03
CA LEU A 175 20.12 -11.78 16.78
C LEU A 175 21.56 -12.29 16.98
N ASN A 176 22.04 -12.35 18.23
CA ASN A 176 23.42 -12.70 18.57
C ASN A 176 24.44 -11.89 17.75
N ARG A 177 24.29 -10.57 17.74
CA ARG A 177 25.12 -9.63 16.99
C ARG A 177 25.56 -8.46 17.85
N ASN A 178 26.63 -7.77 17.45
CA ASN A 178 27.04 -6.55 18.11
C ASN A 178 26.06 -5.41 17.82
N ILE A 179 25.77 -4.58 18.81
CA ILE A 179 24.88 -3.42 18.66
C ILE A 179 25.35 -2.45 17.55
N LYS A 180 26.66 -2.34 17.30
CA LYS A 180 27.20 -1.53 16.21
C LYS A 180 26.75 -2.10 14.86
N THR A 181 26.76 -3.43 14.72
CA THR A 181 26.29 -4.13 13.52
C THR A 181 24.80 -3.91 13.31
N ILE A 182 24.00 -3.97 14.38
CA ILE A 182 22.55 -3.70 14.29
C ILE A 182 22.27 -2.27 13.86
N ARG A 183 23.03 -1.29 14.38
CA ARG A 183 22.93 0.13 13.95
C ARG A 183 23.28 0.30 12.47
N ALA A 184 24.32 -0.37 11.99
CA ALA A 184 24.69 -0.32 10.57
C ALA A 184 23.59 -0.90 9.66
N HIS A 185 23.03 -2.06 10.00
CA HIS A 185 21.90 -2.64 9.25
C HIS A 185 20.65 -1.76 9.32
N LYS A 186 20.34 -1.15 10.48
CA LYS A 186 19.26 -0.19 10.61
C LYS A 186 19.45 0.99 9.64
N PHE A 187 20.66 1.56 9.60
CA PHE A 187 20.98 2.67 8.71
C PHE A 187 20.86 2.29 7.24
N ASN A 188 21.36 1.11 6.86
CA ASN A 188 21.23 0.58 5.50
C ASN A 188 19.74 0.40 5.13
N ALA A 189 18.93 -0.16 6.02
CA ALA A 189 17.48 -0.27 5.82
C ALA A 189 16.83 1.09 5.62
N MET A 190 17.20 2.09 6.44
CA MET A 190 16.71 3.48 6.27
C MET A 190 17.06 4.04 4.89
N THR A 191 18.28 3.83 4.44
CA THR A 191 18.75 4.30 3.12
C THR A 191 18.00 3.63 1.99
N LYS A 192 17.86 2.30 2.04
CA LYS A 192 17.11 1.52 1.04
C LYS A 192 15.64 1.93 0.95
N LEU A 193 14.99 2.16 2.10
CA LEU A 193 13.59 2.57 2.18
C LEU A 193 13.39 4.08 1.94
N GLY A 194 14.45 4.85 1.76
CA GLY A 194 14.38 6.30 1.57
C GLY A 194 13.83 7.07 2.79
N VAL A 195 13.89 6.47 3.98
CA VAL A 195 13.42 7.10 5.23
C VAL A 195 14.58 7.71 6.01
N ARG A 196 14.33 8.89 6.61
CA ARG A 196 15.37 9.67 7.32
C ARG A 196 15.17 9.75 8.83
N SER A 197 14.15 9.09 9.35
CA SER A 197 13.82 9.12 10.79
C SER A 197 13.41 7.74 11.28
N ASP A 198 13.55 7.53 12.59
CA ASP A 198 13.08 6.31 13.25
C ASP A 198 11.58 6.14 13.14
N ILE A 199 10.80 7.22 13.15
CA ILE A 199 9.36 7.19 12.94
C ILE A 199 9.04 6.70 11.53
N GLY A 200 9.74 7.18 10.52
CA GLY A 200 9.61 6.70 9.14
C GLY A 200 9.93 5.20 9.04
N LEU A 201 10.97 4.76 9.72
CA LEU A 201 11.37 3.36 9.76
C LEU A 201 10.35 2.47 10.47
N LEU A 202 9.76 2.94 11.59
CA LEU A 202 8.68 2.24 12.29
C LEU A 202 7.41 2.14 11.42
N ASN A 203 7.06 3.20 10.68
CA ASN A 203 5.95 3.15 9.74
C ASN A 203 6.20 2.10 8.63
N ALA A 204 7.44 1.99 8.15
CA ALA A 204 7.84 0.94 7.21
C ALA A 204 7.72 -0.45 7.82
N ALA A 205 8.19 -0.61 9.04
CA ALA A 205 8.11 -1.87 9.78
C ALA A 205 6.65 -2.31 10.00
N ASP A 206 5.76 -1.38 10.30
CA ASP A 206 4.32 -1.65 10.44
C ASP A 206 3.71 -2.17 9.14
N ILE A 207 4.09 -1.59 8.00
CA ILE A 207 3.63 -2.06 6.69
C ILE A 207 4.14 -3.48 6.44
N LEU A 208 5.43 -3.74 6.69
CA LEU A 208 6.04 -5.06 6.50
C LEU A 208 5.42 -6.16 7.34
N LEU A 209 5.00 -5.85 8.58
CA LEU A 209 4.41 -6.85 9.48
C LEU A 209 3.08 -7.40 8.98
N HIS A 210 2.32 -6.56 8.29
CA HIS A 210 0.98 -6.90 7.82
C HIS A 210 0.97 -7.41 6.37
N LEU A 211 2.15 -7.46 5.74
CA LEU A 211 2.31 -8.07 4.43
C LEU A 211 2.79 -9.52 4.60
N PRO A 212 2.17 -10.48 3.93
CA PRO A 212 2.74 -11.82 3.84
C PRO A 212 4.03 -11.73 3.01
N ILE A 213 5.08 -12.25 3.57
CA ILE A 213 6.36 -12.40 2.89
C ILE A 213 6.14 -13.41 1.77
N SER A 214 6.17 -12.94 0.52
CA SER A 214 6.28 -13.79 -0.66
C SER A 214 7.72 -14.30 -0.73
N GLY A 215 8.04 -15.30 0.07
CA GLY A 215 9.34 -15.95 0.08
C GLY A 215 9.20 -17.39 0.58
N PRO A 216 10.10 -18.32 0.18
CA PRO A 216 10.00 -19.72 0.57
C PRO A 216 9.98 -19.82 2.10
N THR A 217 8.96 -20.48 2.58
CA THR A 217 8.72 -20.79 3.98
C THR A 217 9.88 -21.63 4.53
N SER A 218 10.88 -20.98 5.13
CA SER A 218 11.80 -21.68 6.01
C SER A 218 11.25 -21.61 7.41
N ALA A 219 10.87 -22.76 7.88
CA ALA A 219 10.31 -23.09 9.18
C ALA A 219 10.96 -22.31 10.33
N VAL A 220 10.21 -21.37 10.91
CA VAL A 220 10.50 -20.90 12.26
C VAL A 220 9.99 -22.00 13.19
N LYS A 221 10.92 -22.80 13.73
CA LYS A 221 10.65 -23.67 14.86
C LYS A 221 10.04 -22.82 15.98
N GLN A 222 8.79 -23.11 16.31
CA GLN A 222 8.21 -22.73 17.57
C GLN A 222 9.07 -23.36 18.68
N VAL A 223 9.73 -22.53 19.45
CA VAL A 223 10.28 -22.93 20.74
C VAL A 223 9.18 -22.64 21.74
N ALA A 224 8.71 -23.73 22.33
CA ALA A 224 7.75 -23.76 23.42
C ALA A 224 8.33 -23.08 24.68
#